data_20aa80e0cc040d5f7d369d51127b0d29
#
_entry.id   20aa80e0cc040d5f7d369d51127b0d29
#
_cell.length_a   1.000
_cell.length_b   1.000
_cell.length_c   1.000
_cell.angle_alpha   90.00
_cell.angle_beta   90.00
_cell.angle_gamma   90.00
#
_symmetry.space_group_name_H-M   'P 1'
#
loop_
_entity.id
_entity.type
_entity.pdbx_description
1 polymer ?
#
loop_
_entity_poly.entity_id
_entity_poly.type
_entity_poly.pdbx_seq_one_letter_code
_entity_poly.pdbx_strand_id
1 'polypeptide(L)'
;MAAPAIAAPPVMLNNAIITQIPKGDQPSFHEAVAQSLNTSADGQRTQWSSTHQPRKAPPITVQLTPTQTSKVKDDRVCRFLVGDFARGATTEKWQFWFCKQPDGTWKASRN
;
A
#
# COMPACT_ATOMS: atom_id res chain seq x y z
N MET A 1 9.41 4.62 18.69
CA MET A 1 9.23 4.91 18.29
C MET A 1 8.71 5.13 17.76
N ALA A 2 8.45 5.19 17.66
CA ALA A 2 8.06 5.41 17.23
C ALA A 2 7.61 5.75 16.55
N ALA A 3 7.21 5.49 16.41
CA ALA A 3 6.70 5.64 15.67
C ALA A 3 6.42 6.57 15.18
N PRO A 4 6.40 6.96 15.32
CA PRO A 4 5.89 7.98 14.84
C PRO A 4 6.08 8.16 13.58
N ALA A 5 6.81 7.75 13.32
CA ALA A 5 7.14 7.92 12.12
C ALA A 5 6.11 7.73 11.25
N ILE A 6 5.50 6.91 11.46
CA ILE A 6 4.61 6.65 10.64
C ILE A 6 3.76 7.61 10.42
N ALA A 7 3.50 8.17 11.25
CA ALA A 7 2.56 9.05 11.13
C ALA A 7 2.93 9.83 10.02
N ALA A 8 3.81 9.44 9.61
CA ALA A 8 4.11 10.02 8.59
C ALA A 8 3.54 11.06 8.21
N PRO A 9 3.95 11.74 8.20
CA PRO A 9 3.49 12.84 7.90
C PRO A 9 2.83 12.92 6.65
N PRO A 10 1.68 13.37 6.68
CA PRO A 10 0.95 13.60 5.50
C PRO A 10 1.70 14.44 4.51
N VAL A 11 2.54 15.30 5.02
CA VAL A 11 3.30 16.15 4.14
C VAL A 11 4.12 15.36 3.16
N MET A 12 4.64 14.25 3.58
CA MET A 12 5.43 13.45 2.70
C MET A 12 4.61 12.85 1.58
N LEU A 13 3.33 12.67 1.78
CA LEU A 13 2.51 12.10 0.76
C LEU A 13 2.28 13.04 -0.41
N ASN A 14 2.47 14.33 -0.21
CA ASN A 14 2.19 15.27 -1.28
C ASN A 14 3.13 15.16 -2.46
N ASN A 15 4.34 14.68 -2.24
CA ASN A 15 5.30 14.54 -3.32
C ASN A 15 5.64 13.08 -3.58
N ALA A 16 4.87 12.17 -2.98
CA ALA A 16 5.18 10.77 -3.09
C ALA A 16 4.69 10.17 -4.39
N ILE A 17 5.33 9.11 -4.83
CA ILE A 17 4.91 8.42 -6.05
C ILE A 17 3.45 7.98 -5.95
N ILE A 18 3.01 7.57 -4.77
CA ILE A 18 1.63 7.13 -4.59
C ILE A 18 0.63 8.20 -4.99
N THR A 19 0.96 9.47 -4.81
CA THR A 19 0.04 10.54 -5.18
C THR A 19 0.04 10.80 -6.68
N GLN A 20 0.94 10.17 -7.41
CA GLN A 20 1.05 10.34 -8.85
C GLN A 20 0.34 9.24 -9.62
N ILE A 21 -0.27 8.29 -8.92
CA ILE A 21 -1.02 7.24 -9.59
C ILE A 21 -2.18 7.87 -10.36
N PRO A 22 -2.28 7.63 -11.67
CA PRO A 22 -3.35 8.24 -12.45
C PRO A 22 -4.72 7.90 -11.90
N LYS A 23 -5.65 8.85 -12.01
CA LYS A 23 -6.96 8.67 -11.48
C LYS A 23 -7.64 7.40 -12.00
N GLY A 24 -7.45 7.09 -13.28
CA GLY A 24 -8.06 5.90 -13.86
C GLY A 24 -7.48 4.60 -13.33
N ASP A 25 -6.30 4.66 -12.70
CA ASP A 25 -5.67 3.47 -12.15
C ASP A 25 -5.93 3.29 -10.67
N GLN A 26 -6.53 4.28 -10.00
CA GLN A 26 -6.70 4.20 -8.55
C GLN A 26 -7.57 3.03 -8.10
N PRO A 27 -8.70 2.74 -8.76
CA PRO A 27 -9.50 1.58 -8.32
C PRO A 27 -8.72 0.28 -8.44
N SER A 28 -7.95 0.12 -9.51
CA SER A 28 -7.15 -1.08 -9.71
C SER A 28 -6.04 -1.19 -8.65
N PHE A 29 -5.43 -0.07 -8.30
CA PHE A 29 -4.41 -0.06 -7.27
C PHE A 29 -5.01 -0.45 -5.92
N HIS A 30 -6.17 0.12 -5.57
CA HIS A 30 -6.83 -0.20 -4.31
C HIS A 30 -7.21 -1.67 -4.26
N GLU A 31 -7.61 -2.23 -5.39
CA GLU A 31 -7.95 -3.63 -5.44
C GLU A 31 -6.70 -4.49 -5.26
N ALA A 32 -5.58 -4.10 -5.85
CA ALA A 32 -4.34 -4.84 -5.68
C ALA A 32 -3.90 -4.86 -4.21
N VAL A 33 -4.07 -3.74 -3.50
CA VAL A 33 -3.75 -3.68 -2.09
C VAL A 33 -4.66 -4.63 -1.31
N ALA A 34 -5.96 -4.58 -1.58
CA ALA A 34 -6.91 -5.44 -0.87
C ALA A 34 -6.63 -6.91 -1.15
N GLN A 35 -6.30 -7.25 -2.40
CA GLN A 35 -5.99 -8.63 -2.73
C GLN A 35 -4.73 -9.11 -2.03
N SER A 36 -3.71 -8.28 -1.97
CA SER A 36 -2.49 -8.65 -1.26
C SER A 36 -2.79 -8.90 0.20
N LEU A 37 -3.61 -8.05 0.82
CA LEU A 37 -3.95 -8.21 2.22
C LEU A 37 -4.84 -9.42 2.46
N ASN A 38 -5.70 -9.76 1.50
CA ASN A 38 -6.64 -10.88 1.68
C ASN A 38 -6.04 -12.23 1.35
N THR A 39 -5.15 -12.30 0.38
CA THR A 39 -4.76 -13.60 -0.15
C THR A 39 -3.28 -13.93 -0.09
N SER A 40 -2.40 -12.94 0.08
CA SER A 40 -0.97 -13.24 0.08
C SER A 40 -0.51 -13.71 1.45
N ALA A 41 0.38 -14.68 1.46
CA ALA A 41 1.02 -15.10 2.71
C ALA A 41 2.03 -14.04 3.14
N ASP A 42 2.36 -14.01 4.41
CA ASP A 42 3.39 -13.10 4.89
C ASP A 42 4.68 -13.38 4.13
N GLY A 43 5.28 -12.34 3.61
CA GLY A 43 6.50 -12.45 2.81
C GLY A 43 6.25 -12.65 1.33
N GLN A 44 5.03 -12.90 0.92
CA GLN A 44 4.73 -13.11 -0.50
C GLN A 44 4.55 -11.78 -1.21
N ARG A 45 5.30 -11.57 -2.28
CA ARG A 45 5.29 -10.33 -3.02
C ARG A 45 4.36 -10.43 -4.22
N THR A 46 3.57 -9.38 -4.44
CA THR A 46 2.78 -9.27 -5.67
C THR A 46 3.13 -7.93 -6.30
N GLN A 47 2.87 -7.79 -7.58
CA GLN A 47 3.24 -6.58 -8.30
C GLN A 47 2.03 -6.00 -9.02
N TRP A 48 1.97 -4.68 -9.03
CA TRP A 48 0.94 -3.92 -9.74
C TRP A 48 1.62 -2.85 -10.58
N SER A 49 1.03 -2.52 -11.71
CA SER A 49 1.55 -1.45 -12.57
C SER A 49 0.42 -0.58 -13.07
N SER A 50 0.69 0.71 -13.19
CA SER A 50 -0.28 1.64 -13.75
C SER A 50 -0.37 1.45 -15.26
N THR A 51 -1.48 1.86 -15.86
CA THR A 51 -1.65 1.78 -17.30
C THR A 51 -2.21 3.05 -17.91
N HIS A 52 -2.61 4.01 -17.07
CA HIS A 52 -3.24 5.24 -17.56
C HIS A 52 -2.32 6.45 -17.51
N GLN A 53 -1.03 6.25 -17.35
CA GLN A 53 -0.11 7.38 -17.29
C GLN A 53 0.00 8.04 -18.67
N PRO A 54 0.45 9.31 -18.71
CA PRO A 54 0.65 9.97 -19.99
C PRO A 54 1.62 9.20 -20.87
N ARG A 55 1.42 9.33 -22.17
CA ARG A 55 2.13 8.52 -23.14
C ARG A 55 3.63 8.41 -22.94
N LYS A 56 4.29 9.50 -22.61
CA LYS A 56 5.74 9.46 -22.46
C LYS A 56 6.22 9.26 -21.05
N ALA A 57 5.31 9.12 -20.11
CA ALA A 57 5.71 8.93 -18.71
C ALA A 57 5.93 7.44 -18.44
N PRO A 58 6.91 7.11 -17.61
CA PRO A 58 7.08 5.70 -17.25
C PRO A 58 5.93 5.25 -16.36
N PRO A 59 5.59 3.98 -16.40
CA PRO A 59 4.53 3.49 -15.52
C PRO A 59 5.00 3.48 -14.08
N ILE A 60 4.04 3.53 -13.17
CA ILE A 60 4.34 3.37 -11.76
C ILE A 60 4.16 1.89 -11.45
N THR A 61 5.20 1.28 -10.87
CA THR A 61 5.09 -0.12 -10.45
C THR A 61 5.16 -0.16 -8.94
N VAL A 62 4.41 -1.09 -8.36
CA VAL A 62 4.36 -1.23 -6.91
C VAL A 62 4.49 -2.70 -6.59
N GLN A 63 5.42 -3.02 -5.69
CA GLN A 63 5.52 -4.38 -5.16
C GLN A 63 4.93 -4.37 -3.77
N LEU A 64 3.94 -5.20 -3.54
CA LEU A 64 3.21 -5.24 -2.28
C LEU A 64 3.57 -6.53 -1.55
N THR A 65 4.02 -6.39 -0.31
CA THR A 65 4.45 -7.55 0.47
C THR A 65 3.91 -7.42 1.90
N PRO A 66 2.91 -8.22 2.26
CA PRO A 66 2.52 -8.26 3.68
C PRO A 66 3.62 -9.00 4.42
N THR A 67 4.04 -8.47 5.56
CA THR A 67 5.15 -9.07 6.29
C THR A 67 4.79 -9.57 7.68
N GLN A 68 3.68 -9.09 8.22
CA GLN A 68 3.26 -9.51 9.55
C GLN A 68 1.75 -9.54 9.59
N THR A 69 1.21 -10.50 10.32
CA THR A 69 -0.23 -10.62 10.52
C THR A 69 -0.47 -10.75 12.01
N SER A 70 -1.41 -9.99 12.54
CA SER A 70 -1.70 -9.97 13.96
C SER A 70 -3.20 -9.95 14.16
N LYS A 71 -3.67 -10.64 15.21
CA LYS A 71 -5.07 -10.55 15.60
C LYS A 71 -5.15 -9.64 16.80
N VAL A 72 -6.06 -8.69 16.74
CA VAL A 72 -6.26 -7.80 17.86
C VAL A 72 -7.63 -8.05 18.45
N LYS A 73 -8.11 -7.16 19.32
CA LYS A 73 -9.37 -7.35 19.96
C LYS A 73 -10.47 -7.73 19.00
N ASP A 74 -11.39 -8.56 19.46
CA ASP A 74 -12.58 -8.97 18.68
C ASP A 74 -12.19 -9.73 17.42
N ASP A 75 -11.08 -10.43 17.47
CA ASP A 75 -10.60 -11.24 16.34
C ASP A 75 -10.36 -10.43 15.08
N ARG A 76 -10.21 -9.13 15.19
CA ARG A 76 -9.90 -8.32 14.04
C ARG A 76 -8.48 -8.60 13.59
N VAL A 77 -8.31 -8.78 12.29
CA VAL A 77 -7.01 -9.07 11.72
C VAL A 77 -6.37 -7.79 11.24
N CYS A 78 -5.12 -7.58 11.61
CA CYS A 78 -4.33 -6.46 11.09
C CYS A 78 -3.10 -7.03 10.43
N ARG A 79 -2.69 -6.43 9.32
CA ARG A 79 -1.51 -6.88 8.61
C ARG A 79 -0.61 -5.70 8.28
N PHE A 80 0.71 -5.91 8.36
CA PHE A 80 1.68 -4.89 8.02
C PHE A 80 2.05 -5.08 6.57
N LEU A 81 1.83 -4.05 5.77
CA LEU A 81 2.05 -4.12 4.33
C LEU A 81 3.19 -3.20 3.94
N VAL A 82 4.15 -3.74 3.20
CA VAL A 82 5.26 -2.97 2.66
C VAL A 82 4.98 -2.76 1.19
N GLY A 83 5.05 -1.51 0.75
CA GLY A 83 4.89 -1.17 -0.66
C GLY A 83 6.17 -0.55 -1.17
N ASP A 84 6.76 -1.18 -2.20
CA ASP A 84 7.94 -0.64 -2.86
C ASP A 84 7.48 -0.04 -4.17
N PHE A 85 7.53 1.29 -4.25
CA PHE A 85 7.05 2.03 -5.41
C PHE A 85 8.21 2.43 -6.29
N ALA A 86 8.02 2.37 -7.60
CA ALA A 86 9.03 2.81 -8.55
C ALA A 86 8.39 3.55 -9.71
N ARG A 87 9.04 4.60 -10.16
CA ARG A 87 8.63 5.31 -11.35
C ARG A 87 9.90 5.76 -12.03
N GLY A 88 10.24 5.10 -13.14
CA GLY A 88 11.53 5.33 -13.78
C GLY A 88 12.66 4.98 -12.82
N ALA A 89 13.56 5.92 -12.58
CA ALA A 89 14.68 5.69 -11.67
C ALA A 89 14.38 6.07 -10.24
N THR A 90 13.18 6.57 -9.96
CA THR A 90 12.81 6.99 -8.61
C THR A 90 12.13 5.87 -7.87
N THR A 91 12.52 5.63 -6.64
CA THR A 91 11.88 4.59 -5.83
C THR A 91 11.50 5.14 -4.47
N GLU A 92 10.47 4.57 -3.88
CA GLU A 92 10.02 4.94 -2.54
C GLU A 92 9.47 3.72 -1.84
N LYS A 93 9.60 3.66 -0.55
CA LYS A 93 9.06 2.57 0.25
C LYS A 93 8.04 3.11 1.24
N TRP A 94 6.90 2.43 1.31
CA TRP A 94 5.85 2.77 2.25
C TRP A 94 5.55 1.56 3.12
N GLN A 95 5.22 1.79 4.38
CA GLN A 95 4.91 0.71 5.30
C GLN A 95 3.77 1.16 6.20
N PHE A 96 2.69 0.38 6.22
CA PHE A 96 1.54 0.70 7.05
C PHE A 96 0.90 -0.56 7.59
N TRP A 97 0.32 -0.43 8.78
CA TRP A 97 -0.58 -1.45 9.27
C TRP A 97 -1.95 -1.21 8.69
N PHE A 98 -2.60 -2.28 8.25
CA PHE A 98 -3.97 -2.25 7.78
C PHE A 98 -4.77 -3.20 8.62
N CYS A 99 -5.97 -2.79 9.05
CA CYS A 99 -6.85 -3.65 9.83
C CYS A 99 -8.14 -3.88 9.08
N LYS A 100 -8.60 -5.12 9.10
CA LYS A 100 -9.80 -5.49 8.37
C LYS A 100 -11.02 -5.02 9.15
N GLN A 101 -11.94 -4.39 8.46
CA GLN A 101 -13.15 -3.86 9.05
C GLN A 101 -14.26 -4.91 9.01
N PRO A 102 -15.34 -4.74 9.80
CA PRO A 102 -16.45 -5.70 9.79
C PRO A 102 -17.05 -5.92 8.41
N ASP A 103 -17.00 -4.91 7.55
CA ASP A 103 -17.55 -5.04 6.20
C ASP A 103 -16.57 -5.70 5.22
N GLY A 104 -15.43 -6.13 5.70
CA GLY A 104 -14.45 -6.80 4.84
C GLY A 104 -13.43 -5.89 4.20
N THR A 105 -13.58 -4.58 4.34
CA THR A 105 -12.60 -3.65 3.76
C THR A 105 -11.42 -3.50 4.70
N TRP A 106 -10.31 -3.00 4.16
CA TRP A 106 -9.10 -2.76 4.94
C TRP A 106 -8.91 -1.26 5.10
N LYS A 107 -8.53 -0.84 6.30
CA LYS A 107 -8.23 0.55 6.57
C LYS A 107 -6.85 0.67 7.15
N ALA A 108 -6.10 1.67 6.73
CA ALA A 108 -4.79 1.94 7.29
C ALA A 108 -4.95 2.34 8.75
N SER A 109 -4.13 1.76 9.60
CA SER A 109 -4.16 2.05 11.03
C SER A 109 -3.05 3.03 11.34
N ARG A 110 -3.36 3.95 12.25
CA ARG A 110 -2.39 4.90 12.66
C ARG A 110 -1.52 4.43 13.71
N ASN A 111 -1.75 3.46 14.29
CA ASN A 111 -0.96 3.10 15.34
C ASN A 111 -0.35 1.93 15.23
#